data_121548429ce8671add6138618b8f6e93
#
_entry.id   121548429ce8671add6138618b8f6e93
#
_cell.length_a   1.000
_cell.length_b   1.000
_cell.length_c   1.000
_cell.angle_alpha   90.00
_cell.angle_beta   90.00
_cell.angle_gamma   90.00
#
_symmetry.space_group_name_H-M   'P 1'
#
loop_
_entity.id
_entity.type
_entity.pdbx_description
1 polymer ?
#
loop_
_entity_poly.entity_id
_entity_poly.type
_entity_poly.pdbx_seq_one_letter_code
_entity_poly.pdbx_strand_id
1 'polypeptide(L)'
;MAKLAECQNASLKNKILRIVQIYWMKPLFQLSTRKYDEELPLVKKAMEELEGNCKVKDGYEIKEPFAKAGWSFFNLELSAEMASVIENSGMMENAGGFSISEQLKNFLGHFFESKGSNVRITKIDY
;
A
#
# COMPACT_ATOMS: atom_id res chain seq x y z
N MET A 1 -13.65 18.82 -12.29
CA MET A 1 -13.16 20.13 -11.85
C MET A 1 -12.35 20.77 -12.94
N ALA A 2 -12.98 21.67 -13.63
CA ALA A 2 -12.35 22.35 -14.77
C ALA A 2 -11.07 23.09 -14.37
N LYS A 3 -11.06 23.66 -13.19
CA LYS A 3 -9.89 24.40 -12.72
C LYS A 3 -8.63 23.57 -12.60
N LEU A 4 -8.75 22.29 -12.25
CA LEU A 4 -7.58 21.43 -12.17
C LEU A 4 -6.96 21.22 -13.54
N ALA A 5 -7.79 21.08 -14.55
CA ALA A 5 -7.31 20.97 -15.91
C ALA A 5 -6.62 22.25 -16.37
N GLU A 6 -7.08 23.38 -15.89
CA GLU A 6 -6.51 24.68 -16.26
C GLU A 6 -5.12 24.92 -15.70
N CYS A 7 -4.73 24.22 -14.65
CA CYS A 7 -3.40 24.38 -14.08
C CYS A 7 -2.30 24.02 -15.07
N GLN A 8 -2.61 23.16 -16.02
CA GLN A 8 -1.85 23.00 -17.25
C GLN A 8 -0.36 22.73 -17.13
N ASN A 9 0.13 22.24 -16.04
CA ASN A 9 1.53 21.87 -16.01
C ASN A 9 1.67 20.34 -16.19
N ALA A 10 2.81 19.94 -16.77
CA ALA A 10 3.07 18.53 -17.04
C ALA A 10 3.09 17.68 -15.77
N SER A 11 3.56 18.26 -14.69
CA SER A 11 3.62 17.57 -13.39
C SER A 11 2.23 17.20 -12.90
N LEU A 12 1.26 18.11 -13.04
CA LEU A 12 -0.11 17.84 -12.63
C LEU A 12 -0.75 16.75 -13.49
N LYS A 13 -0.53 16.81 -14.81
CA LYS A 13 -1.04 15.80 -15.72
C LYS A 13 -0.48 14.41 -15.40
N ASN A 14 0.80 14.34 -15.13
CA ASN A 14 1.43 13.06 -14.76
C ASN A 14 0.85 12.51 -13.46
N LYS A 15 0.59 13.37 -12.49
CA LYS A 15 0.01 12.96 -11.22
C LYS A 15 -1.41 12.42 -11.42
N ILE A 16 -2.21 13.05 -12.27
CA ILE A 16 -3.55 12.58 -12.57
C ILE A 16 -3.50 11.22 -13.27
N LEU A 17 -2.59 11.03 -14.20
CA LEU A 17 -2.43 9.74 -14.89
C LEU A 17 -2.04 8.63 -13.91
N ARG A 18 -1.17 8.94 -12.95
CA ARG A 18 -0.79 7.96 -11.93
C ARG A 18 -1.97 7.57 -11.05
N ILE A 19 -2.80 8.51 -10.67
CA ILE A 19 -4.00 8.24 -9.87
C ILE A 19 -4.96 7.35 -10.65
N VAL A 20 -5.20 7.63 -11.91
CA VAL A 20 -6.05 6.81 -12.77
C VAL A 20 -5.50 5.39 -12.87
N GLN A 21 -4.20 5.26 -13.03
CA GLN A 21 -3.55 3.96 -13.11
C GLN A 21 -3.75 3.15 -11.83
N ILE A 22 -3.59 3.77 -10.66
CA ILE A 22 -3.83 3.11 -9.39
C ILE A 22 -5.30 2.73 -9.25
N TYR A 23 -6.20 3.55 -9.74
CA TYR A 23 -7.63 3.31 -9.63
C TYR A 23 -8.08 2.04 -10.36
N TRP A 24 -7.41 1.68 -11.46
CA TRP A 24 -7.69 0.46 -12.21
C TRP A 24 -7.02 -0.77 -11.61
N MET A 25 -6.01 -0.57 -10.80
CA MET A 25 -5.22 -1.66 -10.20
C MET A 25 -5.44 -1.67 -8.70
N LYS A 26 -5.89 -2.79 -8.18
CA LYS A 26 -5.93 -3.00 -6.73
C LYS A 26 -4.56 -3.54 -6.33
N PRO A 27 -3.69 -2.73 -5.71
CA PRO A 27 -2.35 -3.20 -5.36
C PRO A 27 -2.40 -4.41 -4.44
N LEU A 28 -1.66 -5.43 -4.81
CA LEU A 28 -1.63 -6.69 -4.09
C LEU A 28 -0.20 -7.00 -3.67
N PHE A 29 -0.01 -7.28 -2.40
CA PHE A 29 1.29 -7.58 -1.83
C PHE A 29 1.24 -8.90 -1.09
N GLN A 30 2.35 -9.63 -1.10
CA GLN A 30 2.50 -10.83 -0.29
C GLN A 30 3.35 -10.48 0.91
N LEU A 31 2.84 -10.79 2.08
CA LEU A 31 3.56 -10.64 3.33
C LEU A 31 4.01 -12.02 3.79
N SER A 32 5.19 -12.10 4.37
CA SER A 32 5.69 -13.36 4.90
C SER A 32 6.35 -13.15 6.25
N THR A 33 6.18 -14.12 7.13
CA THR A 33 6.72 -14.07 8.48
C THR A 33 6.88 -15.48 9.05
N ARG A 34 7.78 -15.63 9.97
CA ARG A 34 7.92 -16.87 10.76
C ARG A 34 7.08 -16.84 12.03
N LYS A 35 6.54 -15.67 12.38
CA LYS A 35 5.79 -15.46 13.62
C LYS A 35 4.43 -14.86 13.34
N TYR A 36 3.64 -15.57 12.57
CA TYR A 36 2.35 -15.09 12.10
C TYR A 36 1.46 -14.56 13.24
N ASP A 37 1.34 -15.33 14.32
CA ASP A 37 0.47 -14.96 15.44
C ASP A 37 0.91 -13.68 16.15
N GLU A 38 2.19 -13.36 16.09
CA GLU A 38 2.73 -12.14 16.69
C GLU A 38 2.69 -10.97 15.73
N GLU A 39 2.94 -11.24 14.46
CA GLU A 39 3.06 -10.18 13.45
C GLU A 39 1.72 -9.72 12.88
N LEU A 40 0.77 -10.63 12.71
CA LEU A 40 -0.53 -10.26 12.14
C LEU A 40 -1.24 -9.14 12.91
N PRO A 41 -1.31 -9.17 14.25
CA PRO A 41 -1.93 -8.05 14.97
C PRO A 41 -1.23 -6.73 14.73
N LEU A 42 0.10 -6.73 14.58
CA LEU A 42 0.86 -5.51 14.30
C LEU A 42 0.54 -4.97 12.92
N VAL A 43 0.44 -5.85 11.92
CA VAL A 43 0.08 -5.46 10.57
C VAL A 43 -1.33 -4.88 10.53
N LYS A 44 -2.29 -5.55 11.19
CA LYS A 44 -3.67 -5.07 11.26
C LYS A 44 -3.76 -3.71 11.92
N LYS A 45 -3.05 -3.52 13.03
CA LYS A 45 -3.03 -2.25 13.75
C LYS A 45 -2.44 -1.15 12.87
N ALA A 46 -1.36 -1.45 12.17
CA ALA A 46 -0.73 -0.50 11.26
C ALA A 46 -1.71 -0.09 10.15
N MET A 47 -2.40 -1.06 9.56
CA MET A 47 -3.35 -0.78 8.49
C MET A 47 -4.56 0.01 8.98
N GLU A 48 -5.05 -0.27 10.18
CA GLU A 48 -6.13 0.50 10.78
C GLU A 48 -5.71 1.95 11.02
N GLU A 49 -4.49 2.16 11.49
CA GLU A 49 -3.95 3.49 11.66
C GLU A 49 -3.83 4.22 10.33
N LEU A 50 -3.35 3.52 9.31
CA LEU A 50 -3.23 4.10 7.98
C LEU A 50 -4.59 4.47 7.39
N GLU A 51 -5.60 3.61 7.59
CA GLU A 51 -6.98 3.94 7.20
C GLU A 51 -7.47 5.21 7.88
N GLY A 52 -7.18 5.35 9.16
CA GLY A 52 -7.54 6.54 9.91
C GLY A 52 -6.86 7.79 9.36
N ASN A 53 -5.57 7.69 9.04
CA ASN A 53 -4.82 8.80 8.48
C ASN A 53 -5.33 9.20 7.10
N CYS A 54 -5.74 8.24 6.31
CA CYS A 54 -6.26 8.47 4.96
C CYS A 54 -7.76 8.79 4.94
N LYS A 55 -8.45 8.56 6.05
CA LYS A 55 -9.91 8.72 6.15
C LYS A 55 -10.67 7.86 5.15
N VAL A 56 -10.19 6.64 4.97
CA VAL A 56 -10.78 5.64 4.07
C VAL A 56 -11.30 4.48 4.90
N LYS A 57 -12.50 4.00 4.59
CA LYS A 57 -13.06 2.79 5.19
C LYS A 57 -12.85 1.62 4.25
N ASP A 58 -12.63 0.44 4.82
CA ASP A 58 -12.43 -0.78 4.05
C ASP A 58 -11.30 -0.62 3.03
N GLY A 59 -10.22 0.04 3.44
CA GLY A 59 -9.11 0.36 2.57
C GLY A 59 -8.17 -0.80 2.29
N TYR A 60 -8.32 -1.90 2.99
CA TYR A 60 -7.45 -3.06 2.82
C TYR A 60 -8.18 -4.36 3.13
N GLU A 61 -7.63 -5.44 2.64
CA GLU A 61 -8.10 -6.79 2.95
C GLU A 61 -6.90 -7.69 3.13
N ILE A 62 -6.90 -8.48 4.20
CA ILE A 62 -5.88 -9.49 4.45
C ILE A 62 -6.49 -10.84 4.17
N LYS A 63 -5.92 -11.56 3.20
CA LYS A 63 -6.41 -12.85 2.78
C LYS A 63 -5.92 -13.96 3.72
N GLU A 64 -6.55 -15.14 3.60
CA GLU A 64 -6.17 -16.32 4.38
C GLU A 64 -4.70 -16.66 4.18
N PRO A 65 -3.98 -16.99 5.27
CA PRO A 65 -2.58 -17.36 5.15
C PRO A 65 -2.41 -18.81 4.69
N PHE A 66 -1.25 -19.09 4.14
CA PHE A 66 -0.80 -20.47 3.97
C PHE A 66 0.61 -20.61 4.54
N ALA A 67 0.91 -21.80 5.03
CA ALA A 67 2.20 -22.08 5.65
C ALA A 67 3.04 -23.01 4.76
N LYS A 68 4.34 -22.70 4.69
CA LYS A 68 5.27 -23.55 3.96
C LYS A 68 6.67 -23.39 4.56
N ALA A 69 7.29 -24.51 4.93
CA ALA A 69 8.66 -24.53 5.43
C ALA A 69 8.91 -23.59 6.62
N GLY A 70 7.95 -23.52 7.53
CA GLY A 70 8.09 -22.67 8.74
C GLY A 70 7.73 -21.21 8.53
N TRP A 71 7.37 -20.83 7.32
CA TRP A 71 6.93 -19.48 7.00
C TRP A 71 5.42 -19.46 6.79
N SER A 72 4.80 -18.36 7.16
CA SER A 72 3.42 -18.08 6.81
C SER A 72 3.40 -16.97 5.78
N PHE A 73 2.60 -17.17 4.74
CA PHE A 73 2.43 -16.21 3.64
C PHE A 73 0.98 -15.78 3.59
N PHE A 74 0.74 -14.52 3.48
CA PHE A 74 -0.61 -14.00 3.35
C PHE A 74 -0.60 -12.76 2.47
N ASN A 75 -1.70 -12.55 1.76
CA ASN A 75 -1.80 -11.45 0.83
C ASN A 75 -2.51 -10.27 1.47
N LEU A 76 -1.99 -9.09 1.19
CA LEU A 76 -2.59 -7.81 1.57
C LEU A 76 -3.00 -7.10 0.29
N GLU A 77 -4.27 -6.81 0.15
CA GLU A 77 -4.80 -6.05 -0.98
C GLU A 77 -5.25 -4.68 -0.49
N LEU A 78 -4.84 -3.63 -1.19
CA LEU A 78 -5.32 -2.29 -0.92
C LEU A 78 -6.50 -2.00 -1.84
N SER A 79 -7.48 -1.24 -1.34
CA SER A 79 -8.52 -0.73 -2.22
C SER A 79 -7.92 0.32 -3.15
N ALA A 80 -8.54 0.52 -4.29
CA ALA A 80 -8.10 1.55 -5.23
C ALA A 80 -8.17 2.93 -4.58
N GLU A 81 -9.20 3.18 -3.78
CA GLU A 81 -9.36 4.43 -3.04
C GLU A 81 -8.21 4.66 -2.07
N MET A 82 -7.86 3.66 -1.28
CA MET A 82 -6.76 3.75 -0.32
C MET A 82 -5.45 4.07 -1.03
N ALA A 83 -5.15 3.34 -2.11
CA ALA A 83 -3.94 3.55 -2.88
C ALA A 83 -3.90 4.96 -3.48
N SER A 84 -5.03 5.45 -3.98
CA SER A 84 -5.12 6.80 -4.53
C SER A 84 -4.87 7.87 -3.48
N VAL A 85 -5.42 7.71 -2.29
CA VAL A 85 -5.21 8.66 -1.20
C VAL A 85 -3.75 8.69 -0.77
N ILE A 86 -3.11 7.53 -0.64
CA ILE A 86 -1.69 7.45 -0.29
C ILE A 86 -0.85 8.17 -1.34
N GLU A 87 -1.10 7.89 -2.62
CA GLU A 87 -0.37 8.55 -3.70
C GLU A 87 -0.59 10.06 -3.69
N ASN A 88 -1.83 10.48 -3.55
CA ASN A 88 -2.19 11.88 -3.63
C ASN A 88 -1.72 12.71 -2.42
N SER A 89 -1.55 12.06 -1.27
CA SER A 89 -1.11 12.72 -0.04
C SER A 89 0.39 13.00 0.00
N GLY A 90 1.16 12.38 -0.87
CA GLY A 90 2.61 12.50 -0.86
C GLY A 90 3.32 11.60 0.14
N MET A 91 2.61 10.71 0.80
CA MET A 91 3.20 9.81 1.79
C MET A 91 4.31 8.93 1.23
N MET A 92 4.28 8.65 -0.08
CA MET A 92 5.26 7.77 -0.73
C MET A 92 6.47 8.50 -1.29
N GLU A 93 6.55 9.81 -1.19
CA GLU A 93 7.59 10.58 -1.88
C GLU A 93 9.01 10.13 -1.55
N ASN A 94 9.25 9.75 -0.31
CA ASN A 94 10.57 9.33 0.15
C ASN A 94 10.75 7.81 0.21
N ALA A 95 9.79 7.06 -0.27
CA ALA A 95 9.84 5.60 -0.15
C ALA A 95 10.81 4.95 -1.15
N GLY A 96 11.07 5.60 -2.28
CA GLY A 96 11.91 5.04 -3.32
C GLY A 96 11.19 4.01 -4.18
N GLY A 97 11.74 3.74 -5.35
CA GLY A 97 11.18 2.79 -6.30
C GLY A 97 10.89 3.44 -7.65
N PHE A 98 10.90 2.63 -8.71
CA PHE A 98 10.70 3.11 -10.07
C PHE A 98 9.24 3.13 -10.49
N SER A 99 8.42 2.29 -9.88
CA SER A 99 7.00 2.20 -10.20
C SER A 99 6.16 2.56 -8.98
N ILE A 100 4.88 2.82 -9.20
CA ILE A 100 3.93 3.10 -8.12
C ILE A 100 3.84 1.89 -7.19
N SER A 101 3.81 0.69 -7.76
CA SER A 101 3.76 -0.54 -6.96
C SER A 101 4.98 -0.71 -6.06
N GLU A 102 6.17 -0.40 -6.57
CA GLU A 102 7.38 -0.45 -5.76
C GLU A 102 7.38 0.61 -4.67
N GLN A 103 6.93 1.81 -4.99
CA GLN A 103 6.84 2.88 -4.01
C GLN A 103 5.86 2.53 -2.89
N LEU A 104 4.71 1.96 -3.24
CA LEU A 104 3.74 1.48 -2.25
C LEU A 104 4.33 0.37 -1.40
N LYS A 105 4.99 -0.60 -2.02
CA LYS A 105 5.63 -1.69 -1.29
C LYS A 105 6.64 -1.15 -0.28
N ASN A 106 7.51 -0.26 -0.72
CA ASN A 106 8.55 0.30 0.14
C ASN A 106 7.95 1.15 1.26
N PHE A 107 6.93 1.93 0.95
CA PHE A 107 6.22 2.71 1.94
C PHE A 107 5.60 1.81 3.01
N LEU A 108 4.88 0.77 2.59
CA LEU A 108 4.24 -0.15 3.54
C LEU A 108 5.26 -0.89 4.38
N GLY A 109 6.35 -1.32 3.77
CA GLY A 109 7.44 -1.98 4.51
C GLY A 109 7.99 -1.12 5.61
N HIS A 110 8.30 0.13 5.31
CA HIS A 110 8.78 1.09 6.30
C HIS A 110 7.72 1.39 7.35
N PHE A 111 6.47 1.50 6.94
CA PHE A 111 5.37 1.77 7.85
C PHE A 111 5.19 0.63 8.86
N PHE A 112 5.18 -0.61 8.38
CA PHE A 112 5.07 -1.77 9.27
C PHE A 112 6.27 -1.85 10.22
N GLU A 113 7.46 -1.61 9.72
CA GLU A 113 8.67 -1.61 10.53
C GLU A 113 8.58 -0.56 11.63
N SER A 114 8.08 0.62 11.32
CA SER A 114 7.90 1.68 12.30
C SER A 114 6.90 1.31 13.40
N LYS A 115 6.04 0.33 13.15
CA LYS A 115 5.06 -0.18 14.13
C LYS A 115 5.54 -1.44 14.82
N GLY A 116 6.78 -1.82 14.61
CA GLY A 116 7.38 -2.97 15.29
C GLY A 116 7.21 -4.31 14.57
N SER A 117 6.70 -4.30 13.36
CA SER A 117 6.53 -5.53 12.57
C SER A 117 7.77 -5.81 11.72
N ASN A 118 8.13 -7.07 11.62
CA ASN A 118 9.27 -7.52 10.82
C ASN A 118 8.84 -8.36 9.62
N VAL A 119 7.60 -8.24 9.18
CA VAL A 119 7.14 -8.98 8.01
C VAL A 119 7.91 -8.56 6.77
N ARG A 120 8.15 -9.52 5.89
CA ARG A 120 8.69 -9.23 4.57
C ARG A 120 7.52 -8.92 3.65
N ILE A 121 7.72 -7.96 2.79
CA ILE A 121 6.70 -7.57 1.84
C ILE A 121 7.25 -7.67 0.41
N THR A 122 6.46 -8.27 -0.48
CA THR A 122 6.81 -8.41 -1.88
C THR A 122 5.60 -7.99 -2.70
N LYS A 123 5.81 -7.24 -3.76
CA LYS A 123 4.70 -6.91 -4.66
C LYS A 123 4.37 -8.15 -5.50
N ILE A 124 3.10 -8.28 -5.81
CA ILE A 124 2.65 -9.34 -6.71
C ILE A 124 2.37 -8.69 -8.06
N ASP A 125 2.95 -9.25 -9.12
CA ASP A 125 2.75 -8.75 -10.47
C ASP A 125 1.34 -9.09 -10.97
N TYR A 126 0.78 -8.17 -11.70
CA TYR A 126 -0.55 -8.33 -12.28
C TYR A 126 -0.47 -8.86 -13.70
#